data_99fe8abce617041b74911065789cabac
#
_entry.id   99fe8abce617041b74911065789cabac
#
_cell.length_a   1.000
_cell.length_b   1.000
_cell.length_c   1.000
_cell.angle_alpha   90.00
_cell.angle_beta   90.00
_cell.angle_gamma   90.00
#
_symmetry.space_group_name_H-M   'P 1'
#
loop_
_entity.id
_entity.type
_entity.pdbx_description
1 polymer ?
#
loop_
_entity_poly.entity_id
_entity_poly.type
_entity_poly.pdbx_seq_one_letter_code
_entity_poly.pdbx_strand_id
1 'polypeptide(L)'
;MNSLYKFLQGICLCCALMMPVQAQDAGLHRHPPHDQFLHEKFYSTWHMPDNPAASCCNKADCYPTEIKYVDGTIYAKRREDGKFILIPPEKVERNRDNPDGRNHLCAPPPHAFHAADTVFCFALGGAT
;
A
#
# COMPACT_ATOMS: atom_id res chain seq x y z
N MET A 1 63.08 -10.77 41.96
CA MET A 1 61.92 -11.60 42.34
C MET A 1 60.68 -10.78 42.16
N ASN A 2 59.64 -11.30 41.46
CA ASN A 2 58.27 -10.81 41.36
C ASN A 2 58.00 -9.66 40.41
N SER A 3 58.18 -9.95 39.17
CA SER A 3 57.60 -9.08 38.12
C SER A 3 56.87 -9.94 37.07
N LEU A 4 55.94 -10.79 37.49
CA LEU A 4 55.28 -11.74 36.61
C LEU A 4 53.75 -11.83 36.76
N TYR A 5 53.10 -10.88 37.42
CA TYR A 5 51.68 -10.95 37.69
C TYR A 5 50.87 -9.72 37.25
N LYS A 6 51.29 -9.03 36.21
CA LYS A 6 50.50 -7.89 35.70
C LYS A 6 50.09 -7.97 34.24
N PHE A 7 50.01 -9.17 33.66
CA PHE A 7 49.60 -9.32 32.24
C PHE A 7 48.36 -10.15 32.03
N LEU A 8 47.43 -10.15 32.97
CA LEU A 8 46.21 -10.94 32.82
C LEU A 8 44.95 -10.21 33.29
N GLN A 9 44.80 -8.95 32.91
CA GLN A 9 43.51 -8.24 33.04
C GLN A 9 43.32 -7.28 31.91
N GLY A 10 43.01 -7.80 30.74
CA GLY A 10 42.74 -7.02 29.55
C GLY A 10 41.89 -7.80 28.55
N ILE A 11 41.07 -8.75 29.04
CA ILE A 11 40.04 -9.31 28.18
C ILE A 11 38.91 -8.32 28.19
N CYS A 12 39.02 -7.40 27.24
CA CYS A 12 37.98 -6.48 26.86
C CYS A 12 36.73 -7.27 26.51
N LEU A 13 35.74 -7.18 27.37
CA LEU A 13 34.41 -7.75 27.19
C LEU A 13 33.68 -6.89 26.15
N CYS A 14 34.17 -6.90 24.91
CA CYS A 14 33.43 -6.43 23.76
C CYS A 14 32.41 -7.49 23.35
N CYS A 15 31.50 -7.82 24.25
CA CYS A 15 30.21 -8.35 23.83
C CYS A 15 29.50 -7.22 23.08
N ALA A 16 29.88 -7.05 21.82
CA ALA A 16 29.09 -6.34 20.87
C ALA A 16 27.69 -6.95 20.89
N LEU A 17 26.75 -6.22 21.46
CA LEU A 17 25.34 -6.46 21.29
C LEU A 17 25.07 -6.38 19.79
N MET A 18 25.21 -7.50 19.10
CA MET A 18 24.65 -7.69 17.78
C MET A 18 23.13 -7.69 17.96
N MET A 19 22.56 -6.49 18.06
CA MET A 19 21.14 -6.34 17.82
C MET A 19 20.92 -6.78 16.39
N PRO A 20 20.00 -7.73 16.13
CA PRO A 20 19.59 -8.00 14.78
C PRO A 20 19.05 -6.69 14.25
N VAL A 21 19.71 -6.10 13.28
CA VAL A 21 19.14 -5.08 12.41
C VAL A 21 18.01 -5.80 11.71
N GLN A 22 16.82 -5.67 12.25
CA GLN A 22 15.62 -5.98 11.48
C GLN A 22 15.69 -5.01 10.33
N ALA A 23 16.04 -5.52 9.16
CA ALA A 23 15.81 -4.84 7.91
C ALA A 23 14.31 -4.57 7.87
N GLN A 24 13.92 -3.38 8.30
CA GLN A 24 12.59 -2.88 8.05
C GLN A 24 12.53 -2.80 6.53
N ASP A 25 11.70 -3.63 5.96
CA ASP A 25 11.33 -3.60 4.56
C ASP A 25 10.68 -2.23 4.30
N ALA A 26 11.56 -1.24 4.17
CA ALA A 26 11.19 0.14 3.99
C ALA A 26 10.65 0.31 2.57
N GLY A 27 9.38 0.06 2.37
CA GLY A 27 8.66 0.75 1.34
C GLY A 27 8.03 -0.04 0.21
N LEU A 28 7.98 -1.39 0.20
CA LEU A 28 7.35 -2.12 -0.90
C LEU A 28 5.88 -2.51 -0.66
N HIS A 29 5.41 -2.50 0.57
CA HIS A 29 4.02 -2.84 0.89
C HIS A 29 3.46 -1.87 1.93
N ARG A 30 2.86 -0.78 1.46
CA ARG A 30 2.22 0.23 2.33
C ARG A 30 0.82 -0.15 2.79
N HIS A 31 0.47 -1.42 2.72
CA HIS A 31 -0.80 -1.88 3.27
C HIS A 31 -0.61 -2.21 4.75
N PRO A 32 -1.54 -1.76 5.61
CA PRO A 32 -1.58 -2.25 6.97
C PRO A 32 -1.65 -3.78 6.99
N PRO A 33 -1.07 -4.48 7.98
CA PRO A 33 -1.07 -5.95 8.02
C PRO A 33 -2.47 -6.58 7.90
N HIS A 34 -3.51 -5.91 8.38
CA HIS A 34 -4.89 -6.37 8.26
C HIS A 34 -5.47 -6.26 6.84
N ASP A 35 -4.85 -5.50 5.95
CA ASP A 35 -5.25 -5.39 4.54
C ASP A 35 -4.43 -6.30 3.61
N GLN A 36 -3.49 -7.09 4.13
CA GLN A 36 -2.69 -8.03 3.33
C GLN A 36 -3.56 -9.02 2.58
N PHE A 37 -4.64 -9.49 3.20
CA PHE A 37 -5.62 -10.36 2.55
C PHE A 37 -6.23 -9.72 1.30
N LEU A 38 -6.54 -8.43 1.34
CA LEU A 38 -7.06 -7.69 0.19
C LEU A 38 -6.03 -7.64 -0.94
N HIS A 39 -4.77 -7.41 -0.59
CA HIS A 39 -3.70 -7.41 -1.59
C HIS A 39 -3.60 -8.76 -2.29
N GLU A 40 -3.55 -9.84 -1.54
CA GLU A 40 -3.37 -11.19 -2.09
C GLU A 40 -4.59 -11.72 -2.86
N LYS A 41 -5.80 -11.42 -2.40
CA LYS A 41 -7.04 -12.03 -2.93
C LYS A 41 -7.83 -11.12 -3.85
N PHE A 42 -7.70 -9.82 -3.72
CA PHE A 42 -8.46 -8.86 -4.49
C PHE A 42 -7.58 -8.02 -5.43
N TYR A 43 -6.64 -7.27 -4.91
CA TYR A 43 -5.85 -6.36 -5.73
C TYR A 43 -4.91 -7.05 -6.72
N SER A 44 -4.28 -8.15 -6.33
CA SER A 44 -3.31 -8.87 -7.18
C SER A 44 -3.94 -9.46 -8.45
N THR A 45 -5.24 -9.72 -8.42
CA THR A 45 -5.98 -10.32 -9.53
C THR A 45 -6.92 -9.33 -10.22
N TRP A 46 -6.88 -8.06 -9.83
CA TRP A 46 -7.78 -7.04 -10.36
C TRP A 46 -7.17 -6.36 -11.58
N HIS A 47 -7.88 -6.43 -12.70
CA HIS A 47 -7.50 -5.81 -13.97
C HIS A 47 -8.41 -4.63 -14.29
N MET A 48 -7.89 -3.70 -15.06
CA MET A 48 -8.62 -2.48 -15.42
C MET A 48 -9.89 -2.82 -16.21
N PRO A 49 -11.06 -2.29 -15.82
CA PRO A 49 -12.30 -2.55 -16.53
C PRO A 49 -12.28 -2.13 -18.01
N ASP A 50 -11.57 -1.05 -18.31
CA ASP A 50 -11.41 -0.51 -19.67
C ASP A 50 -10.20 -1.06 -20.42
N ASN A 51 -9.30 -1.80 -19.73
CA ASN A 51 -8.14 -2.46 -20.34
C ASN A 51 -7.79 -3.75 -19.58
N PRO A 52 -8.47 -4.86 -19.85
CA PRO A 52 -8.28 -6.12 -19.10
C PRO A 52 -6.86 -6.71 -19.18
N ALA A 53 -6.02 -6.26 -20.10
CA ALA A 53 -4.62 -6.67 -20.17
C ALA A 53 -3.74 -6.00 -19.11
N ALA A 54 -4.21 -4.89 -18.50
CA ALA A 54 -3.47 -4.14 -17.51
C ALA A 54 -4.00 -4.41 -16.09
N SER A 55 -3.09 -4.57 -15.14
CA SER A 55 -3.43 -4.70 -13.73
C SER A 55 -3.85 -3.35 -13.14
N CYS A 56 -4.83 -3.35 -12.24
CA CYS A 56 -5.21 -2.17 -11.46
C CYS A 56 -4.12 -1.78 -10.46
N CYS A 57 -3.49 -2.76 -9.86
CA CYS A 57 -2.53 -2.55 -8.79
C CYS A 57 -1.10 -2.68 -9.30
N ASN A 58 -0.35 -1.60 -9.20
CA ASN A 58 1.09 -1.61 -9.39
C ASN A 58 1.75 -1.50 -8.01
N LYS A 59 1.88 -2.64 -7.32
CA LYS A 59 2.46 -2.81 -5.98
C LYS A 59 1.62 -2.23 -4.83
N ALA A 60 1.48 -0.92 -4.70
CA ALA A 60 0.87 -0.27 -3.53
C ALA A 60 -0.20 0.78 -3.89
N ASP A 61 -0.64 0.80 -5.14
CA ASP A 61 -1.53 1.85 -5.66
C ASP A 61 -3.01 1.63 -5.33
N CYS A 62 -3.36 0.47 -4.76
CA CYS A 62 -4.74 0.12 -4.39
C CYS A 62 -4.93 0.16 -2.88
N TYR A 63 -6.05 0.74 -2.44
CA TYR A 63 -6.38 0.89 -1.02
C TYR A 63 -7.88 1.15 -0.81
N PRO A 64 -8.41 0.86 0.40
CA PRO A 64 -9.74 1.28 0.79
C PRO A 64 -9.84 2.80 0.84
N THR A 65 -10.98 3.37 0.44
CA THR A 65 -11.15 4.82 0.36
C THR A 65 -12.54 5.31 0.75
N GLU A 66 -12.60 6.57 1.17
CA GLU A 66 -13.85 7.32 1.33
C GLU A 66 -14.31 7.87 -0.02
N ILE A 67 -15.62 8.00 -0.18
CA ILE A 67 -16.22 8.58 -1.37
C ILE A 67 -17.17 9.73 -1.02
N LYS A 68 -17.43 10.56 -2.02
CA LYS A 68 -18.56 11.52 -2.03
C LYS A 68 -19.20 11.55 -3.41
N TYR A 69 -20.46 11.89 -3.44
CA TYR A 69 -21.19 12.15 -4.66
C TYR A 69 -21.35 13.65 -4.85
N VAL A 70 -21.06 14.12 -6.06
CA VAL A 70 -21.34 15.50 -6.48
C VAL A 70 -22.06 15.41 -7.82
N ASP A 71 -23.31 15.88 -7.88
CA ASP A 71 -24.15 15.84 -9.07
C ASP A 71 -24.21 14.47 -9.75
N GLY A 72 -24.33 13.40 -8.93
CA GLY A 72 -24.36 12.00 -9.40
C GLY A 72 -23.01 11.40 -9.81
N THR A 73 -21.93 12.16 -9.70
CA THR A 73 -20.57 11.73 -10.01
C THR A 73 -19.84 11.31 -8.76
N ILE A 74 -19.09 10.21 -8.86
CA ILE A 74 -18.30 9.66 -7.76
C ILE A 74 -16.94 10.37 -7.69
N TYR A 75 -16.58 10.79 -6.50
CA TYR A 75 -15.24 11.25 -6.15
C TYR A 75 -14.69 10.38 -5.02
N ALA A 76 -13.49 9.86 -5.18
CA ALA A 76 -12.81 9.06 -4.17
C ALA A 76 -11.60 9.80 -3.60
N LYS A 77 -11.36 9.60 -2.32
CA LYS A 77 -10.28 10.26 -1.59
C LYS A 77 -8.94 9.58 -1.86
N ARG A 78 -8.02 10.31 -2.46
CA ARG A 78 -6.66 9.82 -2.67
C ARG A 78 -5.90 9.80 -1.34
N ARG A 79 -5.26 8.68 -1.04
CA ARG A 79 -4.59 8.44 0.25
C ARG A 79 -3.42 9.38 0.50
N GLU A 80 -2.64 9.70 -0.52
CA GLU A 80 -1.37 10.41 -0.40
C GLU A 80 -1.53 11.87 -0.01
N ASP A 81 -2.57 12.55 -0.47
CA ASP A 81 -2.80 13.98 -0.23
C ASP A 81 -4.21 14.30 0.30
N GLY A 82 -5.05 13.30 0.47
CA GLY A 82 -6.41 13.47 0.98
C GLY A 82 -7.38 14.18 0.02
N LYS A 83 -6.98 14.43 -1.23
CA LYS A 83 -7.85 15.05 -2.22
C LYS A 83 -8.87 14.05 -2.77
N PHE A 84 -10.08 14.55 -2.98
CA PHE A 84 -11.10 13.82 -3.70
C PHE A 84 -10.89 14.01 -5.19
N ILE A 85 -10.63 12.92 -5.91
CA ILE A 85 -10.45 12.89 -7.36
C ILE A 85 -11.66 12.27 -8.03
N LEU A 86 -11.97 12.76 -9.23
CA LEU A 86 -13.07 12.27 -10.03
C LEU A 86 -12.84 10.81 -10.43
N ILE A 87 -13.86 9.96 -10.31
CA ILE A 87 -13.83 8.59 -10.79
C ILE A 87 -14.52 8.52 -12.15
N PRO A 88 -13.77 8.26 -13.24
CA PRO A 88 -14.36 8.06 -14.54
C PRO A 88 -15.24 6.79 -14.56
N PRO A 89 -16.43 6.83 -15.19
CA PRO A 89 -17.35 5.68 -15.19
C PRO A 89 -16.74 4.39 -15.75
N GLU A 90 -15.84 4.51 -16.73
CA GLU A 90 -15.13 3.37 -17.34
C GLU A 90 -14.11 2.70 -16.42
N LYS A 91 -13.73 3.36 -15.32
CA LYS A 91 -12.82 2.82 -14.31
C LYS A 91 -13.54 2.10 -13.17
N VAL A 92 -14.88 2.15 -13.16
CA VAL A 92 -15.69 1.53 -12.13
C VAL A 92 -15.83 0.02 -12.39
N GLU A 93 -15.36 -0.80 -11.46
CA GLU A 93 -15.56 -2.24 -11.48
C GLU A 93 -17.03 -2.60 -11.24
N ARG A 94 -17.59 -3.43 -12.12
CA ARG A 94 -19.01 -3.80 -12.06
C ARG A 94 -19.24 -5.32 -12.01
N ASN A 95 -18.22 -6.10 -12.29
CA ASN A 95 -18.35 -7.54 -12.54
C ASN A 95 -17.53 -8.38 -11.55
N ARG A 96 -17.17 -7.81 -10.42
CA ARG A 96 -16.29 -8.46 -9.47
C ARG A 96 -16.76 -8.22 -8.05
N ASP A 97 -16.81 -9.29 -7.25
CA ASP A 97 -17.14 -9.19 -5.85
C ASP A 97 -16.08 -8.39 -5.07
N ASN A 98 -16.55 -7.47 -4.27
CA ASN A 98 -15.75 -6.72 -3.32
C ASN A 98 -15.74 -7.48 -1.99
N PRO A 99 -14.59 -8.00 -1.53
CA PRO A 99 -14.56 -8.98 -0.44
C PRO A 99 -14.87 -8.41 0.94
N ASP A 100 -14.79 -7.10 1.13
CA ASP A 100 -14.96 -6.47 2.45
C ASP A 100 -16.05 -5.38 2.49
N GLY A 101 -16.74 -5.16 1.39
CA GLY A 101 -17.81 -4.16 1.30
C GLY A 101 -17.37 -2.70 1.33
N ARG A 102 -16.07 -2.43 1.44
CA ARG A 102 -15.54 -1.05 1.38
C ARG A 102 -15.37 -0.57 -0.07
N ASN A 103 -15.31 0.75 -0.26
CA ASN A 103 -14.88 1.30 -1.55
C ASN A 103 -13.37 1.17 -1.69
N HIS A 104 -12.89 0.82 -2.88
CA HIS A 104 -11.46 0.67 -3.17
C HIS A 104 -11.06 1.53 -4.36
N LEU A 105 -9.94 2.22 -4.23
CA LEU A 105 -9.33 3.04 -5.26
C LEU A 105 -7.95 2.51 -5.61
N CYS A 106 -7.66 2.39 -6.90
CA CYS A 106 -6.32 2.21 -7.43
C CYS A 106 -5.95 3.47 -8.22
N ALA A 107 -5.02 4.23 -7.67
CA ALA A 107 -4.54 5.48 -8.25
C ALA A 107 -3.06 5.70 -7.90
N PRO A 108 -2.26 6.28 -8.82
CA PRO A 108 -0.86 6.57 -8.54
C PRO A 108 -0.74 7.75 -7.56
N PRO A 109 0.41 7.90 -6.89
CA PRO A 109 0.73 9.10 -6.13
C PRO A 109 0.70 10.36 -7.02
N PRO A 110 0.37 11.54 -6.46
CA PRO A 110 0.20 12.77 -7.25
C PRO A 110 1.47 13.28 -7.95
N HIS A 111 2.63 12.75 -7.60
CA HIS A 111 3.94 13.12 -8.17
C HIS A 111 4.54 12.00 -9.05
N ALA A 112 3.77 10.96 -9.35
CA ALA A 112 4.17 9.92 -10.28
C ALA A 112 4.15 10.43 -11.74
N PHE A 113 4.62 9.62 -12.67
CA PHE A 113 4.65 9.93 -14.11
C PHE A 113 3.26 9.97 -14.78
N HIS A 114 2.21 10.10 -13.98
CA HIS A 114 0.82 10.14 -14.43
C HIS A 114 0.21 11.52 -14.19
N ALA A 115 -0.84 11.84 -14.93
CA ALA A 115 -1.62 13.04 -14.68
C ALA A 115 -2.18 13.04 -13.24
N ALA A 116 -2.36 14.22 -12.67
CA ALA A 116 -2.74 14.39 -11.27
C ALA A 116 -4.04 13.68 -10.85
N ASP A 117 -4.95 13.46 -11.80
CA ASP A 117 -6.25 12.83 -11.56
C ASP A 117 -6.37 11.43 -12.17
N THR A 118 -5.23 10.77 -12.41
CA THR A 118 -5.21 9.41 -12.96
C THR A 118 -5.87 8.43 -12.00
N VAL A 119 -6.83 7.67 -12.51
CA VAL A 119 -7.47 6.53 -11.84
C VAL A 119 -7.20 5.28 -12.67
N PHE A 120 -6.69 4.24 -12.07
CA PHE A 120 -6.55 2.94 -12.72
C PHE A 120 -7.84 2.14 -12.62
N CYS A 121 -8.38 2.02 -11.42
CA CYS A 121 -9.59 1.27 -11.12
C CYS A 121 -10.28 1.81 -9.88
N PHE A 122 -11.58 1.58 -9.83
CA PHE A 122 -12.39 1.87 -8.65
C PHE A 122 -13.44 0.78 -8.45
N ALA A 123 -13.58 0.28 -7.22
CA ALA A 123 -14.64 -0.64 -6.83
C ALA A 123 -15.54 0.03 -5.80
N LEU A 124 -16.83 0.11 -6.10
CA LEU A 124 -17.82 0.61 -5.16
C LEU A 124 -18.10 -0.43 -4.09
N GLY A 125 -18.14 0.00 -2.84
CA GLY A 125 -18.55 -0.84 -1.71
C GLY A 125 -19.99 -1.29 -1.85
N GLY A 126 -20.25 -2.53 -1.49
CA GLY A 126 -21.61 -3.04 -1.39
C GLY A 126 -22.36 -2.40 -0.24
N ALA A 127 -23.60 -1.98 -0.45
CA ALA A 127 -24.52 -1.77 0.65
C ALA A 127 -24.85 -3.15 1.24
N THR A 128 -24.39 -3.39 2.46
CA THR A 128 -24.83 -4.56 3.27
C THR A 128 -26.21 -4.29 3.84
#